data_64dc1cbb4f39b59e3dcd72ee774190ff
#
_entry.id   64dc1cbb4f39b59e3dcd72ee774190ff
#
_cell.length_a   1.000
_cell.length_b   1.000
_cell.length_c   1.000
_cell.angle_alpha   90.00
_cell.angle_beta   90.00
_cell.angle_gamma   90.00
#
_symmetry.space_group_name_H-M   'P 1'
#
loop_
_entity.id
_entity.type
_entity.pdbx_description
1 polymer ?
#
loop_
_entity_poly.entity_id
_entity_poly.type
_entity_poly.pdbx_seq_one_letter_code
_entity_poly.pdbx_strand_id
1 'polypeptide(L)'
;GYFDLALTNPPFAAEYKCSEPSDLALLKDYSIAHRPDGNGISSLRGTVRSSVLFIERYYDILKPGGSLITVLDDGILGGEDTSYVRDWIRSHFIVRAVISLPGDAFQRSQARVKTSLLFLQKKIEAAQEQPRIYMRYCSYVGLDSPNRERVLPSDAITAKKAKEEITDIVNGYKAFLDGDPEIARLYSVDPKRIENRMDV
;
A
#
# COMPACT_ATOMS: atom_id res chain seq x y z
N GLY A 1 10.94 -11.21 -13.25
CA GLY A 1 10.82 -11.36 -11.78
C GLY A 1 11.30 -12.72 -11.29
N TYR A 2 11.67 -12.78 -10.03
CA TYR A 2 12.30 -13.95 -9.41
C TYR A 2 11.50 -14.50 -8.23
N PHE A 3 10.65 -13.67 -7.61
CA PHE A 3 9.98 -14.00 -6.35
C PHE A 3 8.48 -14.18 -6.53
N ASP A 4 7.91 -15.12 -5.77
CA ASP A 4 6.46 -15.35 -5.70
C ASP A 4 5.81 -14.45 -4.65
N LEU A 5 6.58 -13.99 -3.66
CA LEU A 5 6.10 -13.15 -2.56
C LEU A 5 7.18 -12.13 -2.14
N ALA A 6 6.76 -10.88 -1.95
CA ALA A 6 7.54 -9.83 -1.30
C ALA A 6 6.76 -9.28 -0.09
N LEU A 7 7.43 -9.24 1.08
CA LEU A 7 6.93 -8.64 2.32
C LEU A 7 7.83 -7.48 2.67
N THR A 8 7.27 -6.26 2.76
CA THR A 8 8.12 -5.06 2.81
C THR A 8 7.55 -3.95 3.69
N ASN A 9 8.46 -3.16 4.23
CA ASN A 9 8.19 -1.90 4.91
C ASN A 9 9.22 -0.88 4.41
N PRO A 10 8.93 -0.15 3.31
CA PRO A 10 9.86 0.81 2.74
C PRO A 10 10.01 2.05 3.63
N PRO A 11 11.12 2.79 3.51
CA PRO A 11 11.27 4.07 4.19
C PRO A 11 10.26 5.10 3.67
N PHE A 12 9.61 5.86 4.59
CA PHE A 12 8.55 6.82 4.22
C PHE A 12 9.08 8.23 3.94
N ALA A 13 10.19 8.62 4.56
CA ALA A 13 10.63 10.02 4.63
C ALA A 13 11.66 10.42 3.56
N ALA A 14 12.31 9.49 2.89
CA ALA A 14 13.33 9.83 1.90
C ALA A 14 12.69 10.28 0.58
N GLU A 15 13.22 11.37 0.03
CA GLU A 15 12.80 11.95 -1.24
C GLU A 15 13.99 12.04 -2.20
N TYR A 16 13.73 11.79 -3.47
CA TYR A 16 14.68 11.97 -4.57
C TYR A 16 14.28 13.17 -5.41
N LYS A 17 15.25 14.03 -5.72
CA LYS A 17 15.01 15.30 -6.41
C LYS A 17 15.65 15.33 -7.78
N CYS A 18 14.89 15.69 -8.79
CA CYS A 18 15.38 15.83 -10.17
C CYS A 18 16.50 16.89 -10.32
N SER A 19 16.59 17.84 -9.37
CA SER A 19 17.66 18.85 -9.32
C SER A 19 19.02 18.32 -8.88
N GLU A 20 19.06 17.17 -8.20
CA GLU A 20 20.29 16.56 -7.71
C GLU A 20 20.84 15.56 -8.75
N PRO A 21 22.11 15.69 -9.20
CA PRO A 21 22.64 14.83 -10.26
C PRO A 21 22.60 13.33 -9.98
N SER A 22 22.85 12.92 -8.73
CA SER A 22 22.78 11.52 -8.30
C SER A 22 21.36 10.96 -8.38
N ASP A 23 20.39 11.75 -7.91
CA ASP A 23 18.99 11.37 -7.88
C ASP A 23 18.41 11.37 -9.29
N LEU A 24 18.80 12.34 -10.12
CA LEU A 24 18.41 12.42 -11.52
C LEU A 24 18.80 11.16 -12.30
N ALA A 25 20.02 10.65 -12.07
CA ALA A 25 20.47 9.41 -12.70
C ALA A 25 19.58 8.22 -12.32
N LEU A 26 19.25 8.13 -11.04
CA LEU A 26 18.36 7.07 -10.52
C LEU A 26 16.93 7.22 -11.03
N LEU A 27 16.34 8.43 -10.97
CA LEU A 27 14.95 8.67 -11.36
C LEU A 27 14.65 8.33 -12.82
N LYS A 28 15.64 8.45 -13.71
CA LYS A 28 15.50 8.08 -15.14
C LYS A 28 15.15 6.62 -15.37
N ASP A 29 15.56 5.75 -14.44
CA ASP A 29 15.36 4.30 -14.56
C ASP A 29 13.97 3.84 -14.10
N TYR A 30 13.16 4.76 -13.52
CA TYR A 30 11.83 4.42 -12.98
C TYR A 30 10.71 5.04 -13.80
N SER A 31 9.83 4.20 -14.34
CA SER A 31 8.67 4.65 -15.13
C SER A 31 7.69 5.48 -14.30
N ILE A 32 7.50 5.13 -13.02
CA ILE A 32 6.63 5.84 -12.08
C ILE A 32 7.13 7.27 -11.78
N ALA A 33 8.42 7.53 -11.97
CA ALA A 33 9.01 8.86 -11.80
C ALA A 33 8.73 9.81 -12.98
N HIS A 34 8.21 9.30 -14.08
CA HIS A 34 7.88 10.09 -15.25
C HIS A 34 6.41 10.54 -15.24
N ARG A 35 6.13 11.65 -15.90
CA ARG A 35 4.77 12.09 -16.24
C ARG A 35 4.65 12.15 -17.76
N PRO A 36 3.55 11.66 -18.33
CA PRO A 36 3.31 11.89 -19.77
C PRO A 36 3.14 13.41 -19.96
N ASP A 37 3.84 13.98 -20.91
CA ASP A 37 3.51 15.28 -21.44
C ASP A 37 2.56 15.12 -22.65
N GLY A 38 1.82 16.17 -22.96
CA GLY A 38 0.82 16.16 -24.03
C GLY A 38 1.38 15.85 -25.44
N ASN A 39 2.72 15.78 -25.59
CA ASN A 39 3.42 15.55 -26.84
C ASN A 39 4.04 14.14 -26.92
N GLY A 40 3.77 13.28 -25.92
CA GLY A 40 4.33 11.92 -25.87
C GLY A 40 5.79 11.85 -25.39
N ILE A 41 6.38 12.98 -25.02
CA ILE A 41 7.69 13.05 -24.39
C ILE A 41 7.47 12.97 -22.88
N SER A 42 8.03 11.96 -22.22
CA SER A 42 7.92 11.84 -20.77
C SER A 42 8.89 12.78 -20.06
N SER A 43 8.40 13.61 -19.17
CA SER A 43 9.23 14.43 -18.30
C SER A 43 9.35 13.85 -16.90
N LEU A 44 10.49 14.02 -16.23
CA LEU A 44 10.66 13.60 -14.84
C LEU A 44 9.86 14.48 -13.89
N ARG A 45 9.33 13.87 -12.82
CA ARG A 45 8.74 14.58 -11.69
C ARG A 45 9.85 15.26 -10.89
N GLY A 46 9.59 16.50 -10.42
CA GLY A 46 10.59 17.27 -9.69
C GLY A 46 11.08 16.60 -8.41
N THR A 47 10.18 15.89 -7.72
CA THR A 47 10.47 15.13 -6.49
C THR A 47 9.66 13.86 -6.49
N VAL A 48 10.28 12.74 -6.08
CA VAL A 48 9.61 11.44 -5.91
C VAL A 48 10.02 10.83 -4.57
N ARG A 49 9.03 10.36 -3.80
CA ARG A 49 9.31 9.67 -2.53
C ARG A 49 9.92 8.30 -2.76
N SER A 50 10.81 7.88 -1.87
CA SER A 50 11.43 6.55 -1.93
C SER A 50 10.40 5.42 -1.92
N SER A 51 9.37 5.53 -1.06
CA SER A 51 8.29 4.53 -0.98
C SER A 51 7.56 4.32 -2.32
N VAL A 52 7.47 5.35 -3.16
CA VAL A 52 6.90 5.27 -4.51
C VAL A 52 7.83 4.50 -5.45
N LEU A 53 9.13 4.78 -5.43
CA LEU A 53 10.11 4.06 -6.25
C LEU A 53 10.19 2.58 -5.87
N PHE A 54 10.05 2.27 -4.58
CA PHE A 54 10.02 0.90 -4.10
C PHE A 54 8.85 0.09 -4.67
N ILE A 55 7.68 0.70 -4.95
CA ILE A 55 6.54 0.00 -5.57
C ILE A 55 6.94 -0.57 -6.93
N GLU A 56 7.60 0.22 -7.78
CA GLU A 56 8.08 -0.25 -9.08
C GLU A 56 9.18 -1.30 -8.92
N ARG A 57 10.11 -1.12 -7.98
CA ARG A 57 11.14 -2.13 -7.70
C ARG A 57 10.55 -3.47 -7.26
N TYR A 58 9.48 -3.47 -6.44
CA TYR A 58 8.78 -4.70 -6.07
C TYR A 58 8.09 -5.35 -7.28
N TYR A 59 7.51 -4.55 -8.16
CA TYR A 59 6.96 -5.04 -9.41
C TYR A 59 8.02 -5.75 -10.26
N ASP A 60 9.22 -5.19 -10.39
CA ASP A 60 10.30 -5.76 -11.19
C ASP A 60 10.75 -7.13 -10.68
N ILE A 61 10.89 -7.28 -9.36
CA ILE A 61 11.38 -8.51 -8.76
C ILE A 61 10.32 -9.61 -8.67
N LEU A 62 9.03 -9.27 -8.69
CA LEU A 62 7.95 -10.25 -8.61
C LEU A 62 7.70 -10.93 -9.96
N LYS A 63 7.44 -12.24 -9.91
CA LYS A 63 6.89 -12.99 -11.05
C LYS A 63 5.49 -12.48 -11.39
N PRO A 64 5.00 -12.65 -12.65
CA PRO A 64 3.58 -12.50 -12.96
C PRO A 64 2.72 -13.35 -12.02
N GLY A 65 1.67 -12.77 -11.44
CA GLY A 65 0.84 -13.42 -10.43
C GLY A 65 1.42 -13.42 -9.00
N GLY A 66 2.68 -13.00 -8.83
CA GLY A 66 3.32 -12.88 -7.52
C GLY A 66 2.69 -11.84 -6.62
N SER A 67 2.83 -12.02 -5.33
CA SER A 67 2.16 -11.23 -4.29
C SER A 67 3.12 -10.23 -3.63
N LEU A 68 2.60 -9.04 -3.33
CA LEU A 68 3.27 -7.99 -2.56
C LEU A 68 2.42 -7.64 -1.34
N ILE A 69 2.99 -7.70 -0.16
CA ILE A 69 2.42 -7.08 1.03
C ILE A 69 3.37 -5.98 1.47
N THR A 70 2.90 -4.74 1.42
CA THR A 70 3.70 -3.55 1.71
C THR A 70 2.94 -2.56 2.54
N VAL A 71 3.66 -1.73 3.29
CA VAL A 71 3.10 -0.60 4.03
C VAL A 71 3.31 0.67 3.22
N LEU A 72 2.25 1.46 3.05
CA LEU A 72 2.32 2.78 2.43
C LEU A 72 1.70 3.84 3.35
N ASP A 73 2.18 5.07 3.23
CA ASP A 73 1.56 6.21 3.91
C ASP A 73 0.24 6.61 3.25
N ASP A 74 -0.74 6.99 4.08
CA ASP A 74 -2.08 7.35 3.60
C ASP A 74 -2.07 8.62 2.73
N GLY A 75 -1.02 9.44 2.79
CA GLY A 75 -0.83 10.58 1.88
C GLY A 75 -0.62 10.15 0.43
N ILE A 76 -0.03 8.96 0.20
CA ILE A 76 0.05 8.38 -1.15
C ILE A 76 -1.32 7.85 -1.59
N LEU A 77 -2.06 7.23 -0.65
CA LEU A 77 -3.33 6.60 -0.95
C LEU A 77 -4.49 7.58 -1.14
N GLY A 78 -4.44 8.75 -0.49
CA GLY A 78 -5.54 9.73 -0.50
C GLY A 78 -5.18 11.10 -1.10
N GLY A 79 -3.89 11.42 -1.34
CA GLY A 79 -3.47 12.72 -1.86
C GLY A 79 -3.79 12.90 -3.34
N GLU A 80 -4.19 14.11 -3.74
CA GLU A 80 -4.42 14.44 -5.16
C GLU A 80 -3.11 14.37 -5.96
N ASP A 81 -2.04 14.95 -5.44
CA ASP A 81 -0.71 14.98 -6.08
C ASP A 81 -0.11 13.59 -6.30
N THR A 82 -0.65 12.57 -5.62
CA THR A 82 -0.19 11.18 -5.69
C THR A 82 -1.14 10.26 -6.46
N SER A 83 -2.16 10.81 -7.14
CA SER A 83 -3.10 10.03 -7.97
C SER A 83 -2.37 9.13 -8.96
N TYR A 84 -1.31 9.63 -9.58
CA TYR A 84 -0.48 8.89 -10.54
C TYR A 84 0.10 7.58 -9.97
N VAL A 85 0.40 7.55 -8.67
CA VAL A 85 0.90 6.33 -8.00
C VAL A 85 -0.20 5.29 -7.94
N ARG A 86 -1.42 5.70 -7.59
CA ARG A 86 -2.59 4.83 -7.56
C ARG A 86 -2.94 4.30 -8.95
N ASP A 87 -2.84 5.14 -9.97
CA ASP A 87 -3.07 4.75 -11.37
C ASP A 87 -2.00 3.77 -11.85
N TRP A 88 -0.74 4.02 -11.48
CA TRP A 88 0.35 3.09 -11.76
C TRP A 88 0.14 1.73 -11.07
N ILE A 89 -0.26 1.72 -9.79
CA ILE A 89 -0.60 0.50 -9.07
C ILE A 89 -1.74 -0.24 -9.77
N ARG A 90 -2.84 0.43 -10.14
CA ARG A 90 -4.00 -0.19 -10.79
C ARG A 90 -3.66 -0.76 -12.16
N SER A 91 -2.75 -0.15 -12.90
CA SER A 91 -2.32 -0.66 -14.21
C SER A 91 -1.45 -1.90 -14.11
N HIS A 92 -0.67 -2.05 -13.02
CA HIS A 92 0.33 -3.10 -12.88
C HIS A 92 -0.06 -4.23 -11.89
N PHE A 93 -0.91 -3.91 -10.93
CA PHE A 93 -1.33 -4.83 -9.86
C PHE A 93 -2.85 -4.97 -9.79
N ILE A 94 -3.28 -6.10 -9.25
CA ILE A 94 -4.60 -6.30 -8.66
C ILE A 94 -4.49 -5.94 -7.18
N VAL A 95 -5.31 -5.02 -6.71
CA VAL A 95 -5.43 -4.69 -5.28
C VAL A 95 -6.32 -5.75 -4.62
N ARG A 96 -5.77 -6.58 -3.75
CA ARG A 96 -6.48 -7.65 -3.06
C ARG A 96 -7.09 -7.19 -1.75
N ALA A 97 -6.30 -6.46 -0.95
CA ALA A 97 -6.77 -5.94 0.32
C ALA A 97 -6.08 -4.63 0.71
N VAL A 98 -6.77 -3.82 1.49
CA VAL A 98 -6.25 -2.62 2.15
C VAL A 98 -6.64 -2.67 3.62
N ILE A 99 -5.63 -2.69 4.51
CA ILE A 99 -5.83 -2.69 5.96
C ILE A 99 -5.28 -1.38 6.51
N SER A 100 -6.16 -0.50 6.96
CA SER A 100 -5.77 0.77 7.59
C SER A 100 -5.19 0.51 8.97
N LEU A 101 -3.96 0.94 9.22
CA LEU A 101 -3.28 0.78 10.51
C LEU A 101 -3.59 1.95 11.45
N PRO A 102 -3.44 1.81 12.78
CA PRO A 102 -3.59 2.92 13.71
C PRO A 102 -2.59 4.04 13.41
N GLY A 103 -2.95 5.29 13.76
CA GLY A 103 -2.11 6.47 13.50
C GLY A 103 -0.77 6.47 14.24
N ASP A 104 -0.64 5.67 15.28
CA ASP A 104 0.54 5.51 16.12
C ASP A 104 1.38 4.26 15.79
N ALA A 105 1.01 3.52 14.75
CA ALA A 105 1.66 2.26 14.37
C ALA A 105 3.19 2.38 14.20
N PHE A 106 3.68 3.56 13.78
CA PHE A 106 5.10 3.83 13.53
C PHE A 106 5.71 4.91 14.43
N GLN A 107 5.08 5.26 15.54
CA GLN A 107 5.61 6.31 16.46
C GLN A 107 7.01 5.98 17.01
N ARG A 108 7.34 4.72 17.23
CA ARG A 108 8.69 4.30 17.69
C ARG A 108 9.80 4.64 16.69
N SER A 109 9.50 4.66 15.42
CA SER A 109 10.44 5.06 14.35
C SER A 109 10.44 6.57 14.10
N GLN A 110 9.86 7.37 15.00
CA GLN A 110 9.68 8.83 14.87
C GLN A 110 8.84 9.26 13.66
N ALA A 111 8.29 8.30 12.93
CA ALA A 111 7.38 8.56 11.82
C ALA A 111 5.96 8.75 12.36
N ARG A 112 5.49 10.01 12.39
CA ARG A 112 4.10 10.34 12.70
C ARG A 112 3.25 10.29 11.42
N VAL A 113 3.22 9.12 10.77
CA VAL A 113 2.57 8.95 9.48
C VAL A 113 1.48 7.91 9.63
N LYS A 114 0.26 8.29 9.29
CA LYS A 114 -0.84 7.33 9.12
C LYS A 114 -0.54 6.45 7.92
N THR A 115 -0.67 5.14 8.10
CA THR A 115 -0.27 4.14 7.11
C THR A 115 -1.34 3.10 6.91
N SER A 116 -1.29 2.44 5.77
CA SER A 116 -2.09 1.27 5.46
C SER A 116 -1.20 0.14 4.93
N LEU A 117 -1.58 -1.09 5.25
CA LEU A 117 -0.98 -2.29 4.67
C LEU A 117 -1.77 -2.64 3.40
N LEU A 118 -1.04 -2.75 2.29
CA LEU A 118 -1.61 -3.14 1.00
C LEU A 118 -1.21 -4.56 0.68
N PHE A 119 -2.18 -5.36 0.26
CA PHE A 119 -1.95 -6.63 -0.40
C PHE A 119 -2.24 -6.47 -1.91
N LEU A 120 -1.19 -6.56 -2.71
CA LEU A 120 -1.20 -6.40 -4.15
C LEU A 120 -0.78 -7.72 -4.81
N GLN A 121 -1.31 -8.00 -5.99
CA GLN A 121 -0.87 -9.12 -6.82
C GLN A 121 -0.46 -8.59 -8.18
N LYS A 122 0.76 -8.88 -8.62
CA LYS A 122 1.24 -8.50 -9.94
C LYS A 122 0.34 -9.11 -11.01
N LYS A 123 -0.17 -8.29 -11.92
CA LYS A 123 -0.99 -8.75 -13.03
C LYS A 123 -0.23 -9.75 -13.91
N ILE A 124 -0.91 -10.78 -14.37
CA ILE A 124 -0.39 -11.71 -15.38
C ILE A 124 -0.56 -11.08 -16.74
N GLU A 125 -1.71 -10.44 -16.98
CA GLU A 125 -2.05 -9.73 -18.22
C GLU A 125 -2.51 -8.31 -17.90
N ALA A 126 -2.14 -7.35 -18.72
CA ALA A 126 -2.47 -5.94 -18.51
C ALA A 126 -3.99 -5.68 -18.44
N ALA A 127 -4.78 -6.42 -19.22
CA ALA A 127 -6.24 -6.30 -19.25
C ALA A 127 -6.97 -6.98 -18.09
N GLN A 128 -6.25 -7.59 -17.14
CA GLN A 128 -6.86 -8.27 -16.01
C GLN A 128 -7.69 -7.29 -15.17
N GLU A 129 -8.99 -7.58 -15.04
CA GLU A 129 -9.93 -6.73 -14.31
C GLU A 129 -9.64 -6.70 -12.81
N GLN A 130 -9.95 -5.58 -12.18
CA GLN A 130 -9.85 -5.40 -10.74
C GLN A 130 -11.11 -5.99 -10.09
N PRO A 131 -11.00 -7.05 -9.26
CA PRO A 131 -12.12 -7.58 -8.48
C PRO A 131 -12.42 -6.70 -7.28
N ARG A 132 -13.43 -7.09 -6.48
CA ARG A 132 -13.71 -6.44 -5.19
C ARG A 132 -12.46 -6.43 -4.31
N ILE A 133 -12.30 -5.36 -3.54
CA ILE A 133 -11.15 -5.12 -2.65
C ILE A 133 -11.61 -5.34 -1.22
N TYR A 134 -10.94 -6.24 -0.49
CA TYR A 134 -11.17 -6.40 0.95
C TYR A 134 -10.59 -5.23 1.72
N MET A 135 -11.38 -4.63 2.61
CA MET A 135 -10.97 -3.45 3.37
C MET A 135 -11.29 -3.62 4.85
N ARG A 136 -10.29 -3.41 5.70
CA ARG A 136 -10.44 -3.45 7.15
C ARG A 136 -9.68 -2.30 7.80
N TYR A 137 -10.06 -2.03 9.04
CA TYR A 137 -9.34 -1.16 9.95
C TYR A 137 -8.72 -2.00 11.06
N CYS A 138 -7.49 -1.69 11.45
CA CYS A 138 -6.80 -2.27 12.60
C CYS A 138 -6.67 -1.20 13.69
N SER A 139 -7.14 -1.51 14.89
CA SER A 139 -7.20 -0.56 16.01
C SER A 139 -6.00 -0.63 16.93
N TYR A 140 -5.30 -1.78 16.95
CA TYR A 140 -4.24 -2.05 17.92
C TYR A 140 -2.90 -2.34 17.25
N VAL A 141 -1.82 -1.76 17.80
CA VAL A 141 -0.43 -2.03 17.37
C VAL A 141 0.30 -3.03 18.28
N GLY A 142 -0.39 -3.57 19.30
CA GLY A 142 0.18 -4.51 20.24
C GLY A 142 0.91 -3.89 21.43
N LEU A 143 0.96 -2.57 21.52
CA LEU A 143 1.56 -1.81 22.64
C LEU A 143 0.65 -0.66 23.03
N ASP A 144 0.51 -0.41 24.33
CA ASP A 144 -0.26 0.75 24.84
C ASP A 144 0.43 2.08 24.54
N SER A 145 1.76 2.05 24.52
CA SER A 145 2.56 3.23 24.24
C SER A 145 3.75 2.85 23.35
N PRO A 146 3.64 3.10 22.05
CA PRO A 146 4.70 2.77 21.09
C PRO A 146 6.07 3.39 21.40
N ASN A 147 6.11 4.44 22.20
CA ASN A 147 7.33 5.16 22.58
C ASN A 147 8.00 4.66 23.88
N ARG A 148 7.46 3.65 24.55
CA ARG A 148 8.04 3.14 25.80
C ARG A 148 9.14 2.12 25.52
N GLU A 149 10.25 2.26 26.26
CA GLU A 149 11.37 1.31 26.20
C GLU A 149 11.08 0.00 26.94
N ARG A 150 10.15 0.01 27.91
CA ARG A 150 9.81 -1.15 28.76
C ARG A 150 8.43 -1.68 28.44
N VAL A 151 8.32 -2.99 28.34
CA VAL A 151 7.02 -3.67 28.29
C VAL A 151 6.35 -3.57 29.64
N LEU A 152 5.13 -3.05 29.69
CA LEU A 152 4.31 -2.95 30.91
C LEU A 152 3.21 -4.04 30.87
N PRO A 153 2.58 -4.36 32.02
CA PRO A 153 1.44 -5.29 32.08
C PRO A 153 0.29 -4.89 31.12
N SER A 154 0.04 -3.59 30.95
CA SER A 154 -0.92 -3.05 29.98
C SER A 154 -0.57 -3.42 28.53
N ASP A 155 0.71 -3.48 28.19
CA ASP A 155 1.17 -3.85 26.86
C ASP A 155 0.80 -5.31 26.53
N ALA A 156 0.78 -6.20 27.51
CA ALA A 156 0.36 -7.59 27.32
C ALA A 156 -1.12 -7.71 26.93
N ILE A 157 -1.98 -6.86 27.50
CA ILE A 157 -3.40 -6.80 27.16
C ILE A 157 -3.58 -6.28 25.74
N THR A 158 -2.89 -5.20 25.39
CA THR A 158 -2.94 -4.59 24.06
C THR A 158 -2.37 -5.52 23.02
N ALA A 159 -1.29 -6.25 23.32
CA ALA A 159 -0.72 -7.27 22.45
C ALA A 159 -1.71 -8.42 22.19
N LYS A 160 -2.46 -8.85 23.23
CA LYS A 160 -3.51 -9.87 23.07
C LYS A 160 -4.62 -9.38 22.14
N LYS A 161 -5.14 -8.16 22.38
CA LYS A 161 -6.17 -7.54 21.52
C LYS A 161 -5.71 -7.41 20.08
N ALA A 162 -4.47 -6.97 19.86
CA ALA A 162 -3.90 -6.85 18.51
C ALA A 162 -3.84 -8.23 17.82
N LYS A 163 -3.42 -9.27 18.53
CA LYS A 163 -3.37 -10.63 17.98
C LYS A 163 -4.76 -11.15 17.62
N GLU A 164 -5.76 -10.91 18.47
CA GLU A 164 -7.16 -11.29 18.23
C GLU A 164 -7.71 -10.55 17.00
N GLU A 165 -7.50 -9.22 16.90
CA GLU A 165 -7.94 -8.41 15.78
C GLU A 165 -7.28 -8.81 14.46
N ILE A 166 -5.95 -9.03 14.47
CA ILE A 166 -5.23 -9.50 13.27
C ILE A 166 -5.74 -10.87 12.83
N THR A 167 -6.01 -11.76 13.79
CA THR A 167 -6.57 -13.10 13.49
C THR A 167 -7.94 -12.97 12.84
N ASP A 168 -8.81 -12.09 13.37
CA ASP A 168 -10.12 -11.80 12.80
C ASP A 168 -10.03 -11.22 11.38
N ILE A 169 -9.12 -10.27 11.16
CA ILE A 169 -8.86 -9.69 9.82
C ILE A 169 -8.46 -10.78 8.83
N VAL A 170 -7.52 -11.67 9.24
CA VAL A 170 -7.02 -12.75 8.37
C VAL A 170 -8.14 -13.77 8.08
N ASN A 171 -8.92 -14.16 9.09
CA ASN A 171 -10.04 -15.10 8.91
C ASN A 171 -11.14 -14.48 8.03
N GLY A 172 -11.43 -13.19 8.22
CA GLY A 172 -12.36 -12.46 7.36
C GLY A 172 -11.87 -12.39 5.91
N TYR A 173 -10.56 -12.20 5.69
CA TYR A 173 -10.00 -12.23 4.33
C TYR A 173 -10.14 -13.62 3.68
N LYS A 174 -9.91 -14.70 4.43
CA LYS A 174 -10.11 -16.06 3.92
C LYS A 174 -11.56 -16.30 3.54
N ALA A 175 -12.51 -15.98 4.43
CA ALA A 175 -13.93 -16.09 4.15
C ALA A 175 -14.36 -15.25 2.93
N PHE A 176 -13.78 -14.05 2.77
CA PHE A 176 -13.99 -13.22 1.58
C PHE A 176 -13.52 -13.92 0.30
N LEU A 177 -12.35 -14.58 0.32
CA LEU A 177 -11.84 -15.35 -0.82
C LEU A 177 -12.72 -16.59 -1.13
N ASP A 178 -13.29 -17.20 -0.09
CA ASP A 178 -14.22 -18.34 -0.20
C ASP A 178 -15.63 -17.92 -0.67
N GLY A 179 -15.84 -16.61 -0.85
CA GLY A 179 -17.09 -16.06 -1.41
C GLY A 179 -18.19 -15.82 -0.38
N ASP A 180 -17.86 -15.68 0.92
CA ASP A 180 -18.84 -15.34 1.96
C ASP A 180 -19.53 -14.00 1.62
N PRO A 181 -20.88 -14.02 1.39
CA PRO A 181 -21.60 -12.84 0.95
C PRO A 181 -21.74 -11.77 2.03
N GLU A 182 -21.77 -12.15 3.30
CA GLU A 182 -21.85 -11.20 4.41
C GLU A 182 -20.53 -10.47 4.61
N ILE A 183 -19.43 -11.19 4.61
CA ILE A 183 -18.08 -10.61 4.66
C ILE A 183 -17.85 -9.71 3.45
N ALA A 184 -18.22 -10.15 2.25
CA ALA A 184 -18.10 -9.32 1.04
C ALA A 184 -18.94 -8.04 1.14
N ARG A 185 -20.15 -8.09 1.70
CA ARG A 185 -21.02 -6.93 1.90
C ARG A 185 -20.46 -5.94 2.93
N LEU A 186 -19.93 -6.45 4.05
CA LEU A 186 -19.48 -5.62 5.16
C LEU A 186 -18.08 -5.05 4.96
N TYR A 187 -17.18 -5.82 4.37
CA TYR A 187 -15.75 -5.55 4.36
C TYR A 187 -15.12 -5.51 2.97
N SER A 188 -15.90 -5.32 1.91
CA SER A 188 -15.30 -5.12 0.60
C SER A 188 -15.95 -4.01 -0.20
N VAL A 189 -15.14 -3.42 -1.08
CA VAL A 189 -15.54 -2.36 -2.00
C VAL A 189 -15.48 -2.87 -3.44
N ASP A 190 -16.53 -2.56 -4.20
CA ASP A 190 -16.57 -2.77 -5.63
C ASP A 190 -16.02 -1.52 -6.32
N PRO A 191 -14.84 -1.59 -6.96
CA PRO A 191 -14.23 -0.43 -7.58
C PRO A 191 -15.12 0.18 -8.69
N LYS A 192 -15.91 -0.62 -9.40
CA LYS A 192 -16.84 -0.15 -10.44
C LYS A 192 -17.94 0.76 -9.88
N ARG A 193 -18.29 0.65 -8.59
CA ARG A 193 -19.27 1.52 -7.93
C ARG A 193 -18.69 2.87 -7.48
N ILE A 194 -17.38 2.97 -7.34
CA ILE A 194 -16.72 4.22 -6.94
C ILE A 194 -16.59 5.14 -8.15
N GLU A 195 -16.25 4.61 -9.31
CA GLU A 195 -16.12 5.36 -10.57
C GLU A 195 -17.45 6.04 -10.95
N ASN A 196 -18.58 5.34 -10.74
CA ASN A 196 -19.93 5.90 -11.02
C ASN A 196 -20.40 6.98 -10.02
N ARG A 197 -19.68 7.26 -8.93
CA ARG A 197 -20.03 8.32 -7.97
C ARG A 197 -19.28 9.63 -8.19
N MET A 198 -18.30 9.63 -9.08
CA MET A 198 -17.55 10.84 -9.44
C MET A 198 -18.15 11.59 -10.65
N ASP A 199 -19.22 11.05 -11.26
CA ASP A 199 -19.94 11.64 -12.38
C ASP A 199 -21.24 12.37 -11.95
N VAL A 200 -21.38 12.75 -10.66
CA VAL A 200 -22.54 13.50 -10.14
C VAL A 200 -22.11 14.82 -9.55
#